data_0f51b651b3ba6eeb5132adec129a22c1
#
_entry.id   0f51b651b3ba6eeb5132adec129a22c1
#
_cell.length_a   1.000
_cell.length_b   1.000
_cell.length_c   1.000
_cell.angle_alpha   90.00
_cell.angle_beta   90.00
_cell.angle_gamma   90.00
#
_symmetry.space_group_name_H-M   'P 1'
#
loop_
_entity.id
_entity.type
_entity.pdbx_description
1 polymer ?
#
loop_
_entity_poly.entity_id
_entity_poly.type
_entity_poly.pdbx_seq_one_letter_code
_entity_poly.pdbx_strand_id
1 'polypeptide(L)'
;MIGQLRWQDGLDIGIIAFLVYRVLQMIRGTRAMQMIVGLAVIVLAYAASRAIGLFTLNWALDNFLSSIILVIVVIFQSDIRRALTQVGTAPLFGAAERLAPRREDIIEEVSQAAVALAQKRVGGLIVVQREVGLNEYMEIGTRLDARVSRELVESVFLPHSPIHDGALVIQKGRVTAVRCLLPLSTNPNLRKIWGTRHRAAIGVTEETDAVAIVISEQEGTIALVVGGNVTENVDGTTLCAALRDLVRS
;
A
#
# COMPACT_ATOMS: atom_id res chain seq x y z
N MET A 1 23.43 -45.44 0.76
CA MET A 1 22.81 -45.29 -0.57
C MET A 1 22.85 -43.81 -0.93
N ILE A 2 23.90 -43.37 -1.59
CA ILE A 2 24.04 -42.00 -2.10
C ILE A 2 23.39 -42.04 -3.49
N GLY A 3 22.13 -41.56 -3.58
CA GLY A 3 21.38 -41.49 -4.82
C GLY A 3 22.10 -40.57 -5.79
N GLN A 4 22.21 -41.01 -7.04
CA GLN A 4 22.83 -40.27 -8.12
C GLN A 4 22.11 -38.91 -8.27
N LEU A 5 22.78 -37.83 -7.90
CA LEU A 5 22.36 -36.46 -8.16
C LEU A 5 22.23 -36.31 -9.68
N ARG A 6 21.01 -36.26 -10.16
CA ARG A 6 20.69 -35.93 -11.56
C ARG A 6 20.91 -34.42 -11.76
N TRP A 7 21.41 -34.03 -12.94
CA TRP A 7 21.57 -32.61 -13.28
C TRP A 7 20.24 -31.83 -13.16
N GLN A 8 19.10 -32.54 -13.28
CA GLN A 8 17.74 -32.04 -13.08
C GLN A 8 17.49 -31.59 -11.63
N ASP A 9 18.08 -32.28 -10.64
CA ASP A 9 17.94 -31.94 -9.21
C ASP A 9 18.66 -30.60 -8.90
N GLY A 10 19.77 -30.33 -9.61
CA GLY A 10 20.49 -29.05 -9.52
C GLY A 10 19.70 -27.88 -10.13
N LEU A 11 18.97 -28.13 -11.24
CA LEU A 11 18.08 -27.16 -11.86
C LEU A 11 16.86 -26.87 -10.97
N ASP A 12 16.26 -27.88 -10.38
CA ASP A 12 15.09 -27.78 -9.49
C ASP A 12 15.43 -26.98 -8.24
N ILE A 13 16.55 -27.30 -7.60
CA ILE A 13 17.08 -26.54 -6.46
C ILE A 13 17.39 -25.08 -6.86
N GLY A 14 17.95 -24.86 -8.04
CA GLY A 14 18.26 -23.51 -8.54
C GLY A 14 17.01 -22.68 -8.80
N ILE A 15 15.97 -23.26 -9.39
CA ILE A 15 14.69 -22.58 -9.63
C ILE A 15 14.00 -22.23 -8.31
N ILE A 16 13.93 -23.19 -7.39
CA ILE A 16 13.32 -22.98 -6.06
C ILE A 16 14.10 -21.92 -5.28
N ALA A 17 15.43 -21.97 -5.28
CA ALA A 17 16.28 -20.98 -4.61
C ALA A 17 16.09 -19.58 -5.20
N PHE A 18 16.00 -19.45 -6.54
CA PHE A 18 15.74 -18.20 -7.22
C PHE A 18 14.34 -17.65 -6.88
N LEU A 19 13.32 -18.50 -6.87
CA LEU A 19 11.95 -18.11 -6.53
C LEU A 19 11.85 -17.63 -5.08
N VAL A 20 12.45 -18.37 -4.15
CA VAL A 20 12.52 -18.00 -2.73
C VAL A 20 13.29 -16.69 -2.55
N TYR A 21 14.42 -16.52 -3.24
CA TYR A 21 15.20 -15.27 -3.20
C TYR A 21 14.39 -14.07 -3.70
N ARG A 22 13.64 -14.22 -4.78
CA ARG A 22 12.76 -13.17 -5.33
C ARG A 22 11.65 -12.80 -4.35
N VAL A 23 11.00 -13.80 -3.75
CA VAL A 23 9.94 -13.58 -2.75
C VAL A 23 10.51 -12.85 -1.53
N LEU A 24 11.67 -13.28 -1.01
CA LEU A 24 12.33 -12.63 0.12
C LEU A 24 12.76 -11.18 -0.20
N GLN A 25 13.15 -10.91 -1.45
CA GLN A 25 13.52 -9.56 -1.88
C GLN A 25 12.30 -8.63 -1.95
N MET A 26 11.14 -9.13 -2.38
CA MET A 26 9.89 -8.36 -2.41
C MET A 26 9.35 -8.01 -1.00
N ILE A 27 9.65 -8.85 -0.01
CA ILE A 27 9.15 -8.70 1.35
C ILE A 27 10.11 -7.85 2.24
N ARG A 28 11.31 -7.52 1.76
CA ARG A 28 12.29 -6.72 2.52
C ARG A 28 11.71 -5.37 2.92
N GLY A 29 11.71 -5.09 4.24
CA GLY A 29 11.25 -3.83 4.81
C GLY A 29 9.77 -3.80 5.22
N THR A 30 9.03 -4.91 5.06
CA THR A 30 7.62 -5.01 5.47
C THR A 30 7.45 -5.67 6.84
N ARG A 31 6.29 -5.45 7.49
CA ARG A 31 5.88 -6.17 8.72
C ARG A 31 5.87 -7.69 8.50
N ALA A 32 5.58 -8.14 7.27
CA ALA A 32 5.64 -9.56 6.90
C ALA A 32 7.03 -10.17 7.08
N MET A 33 8.11 -9.43 6.85
CA MET A 33 9.48 -9.91 7.08
C MET A 33 9.75 -10.19 8.57
N GLN A 34 9.25 -9.34 9.45
CA GLN A 34 9.38 -9.56 10.90
C GLN A 34 8.64 -10.83 11.36
N MET A 35 7.47 -11.12 10.79
CA MET A 35 6.69 -12.32 11.06
C MET A 35 7.41 -13.58 10.55
N ILE A 36 7.98 -13.54 9.34
CA ILE A 36 8.75 -14.66 8.77
C ILE A 36 9.99 -14.96 9.61
N VAL A 37 10.72 -13.94 10.06
CA VAL A 37 11.87 -14.11 10.94
C VAL A 37 11.46 -14.72 12.28
N GLY A 38 10.36 -14.24 12.88
CA GLY A 38 9.81 -14.83 14.11
C GLY A 38 9.43 -16.31 13.94
N LEU A 39 8.79 -16.67 12.84
CA LEU A 39 8.45 -18.05 12.52
C LEU A 39 9.68 -18.91 12.31
N ALA A 40 10.70 -18.40 11.60
CA ALA A 40 11.97 -19.11 11.39
C ALA A 40 12.69 -19.40 12.71
N VAL A 41 12.69 -18.47 13.67
CA VAL A 41 13.25 -18.68 15.00
C VAL A 41 12.53 -19.80 15.74
N ILE A 42 11.20 -19.88 15.67
CA ILE A 42 10.41 -20.95 16.29
C ILE A 42 10.75 -22.31 15.67
N VAL A 43 10.84 -22.40 14.35
CA VAL A 43 11.20 -23.62 13.62
C VAL A 43 12.63 -24.07 13.98
N LEU A 44 13.58 -23.13 14.06
CA LEU A 44 14.96 -23.42 14.49
C LEU A 44 15.02 -23.91 15.94
N ALA A 45 14.26 -23.29 16.85
CA ALA A 45 14.16 -23.72 18.25
C ALA A 45 13.58 -25.13 18.34
N TYR A 46 12.59 -25.48 17.53
CA TYR A 46 12.03 -26.82 17.44
C TYR A 46 13.07 -27.85 16.96
N ALA A 47 13.79 -27.54 15.88
CA ALA A 47 14.83 -28.40 15.35
C ALA A 47 15.98 -28.63 16.39
N ALA A 48 16.38 -27.55 17.06
CA ALA A 48 17.40 -27.62 18.12
C ALA A 48 16.91 -28.43 19.32
N SER A 49 15.67 -28.27 19.77
CA SER A 49 15.05 -29.04 20.86
C SER A 49 15.04 -30.53 20.55
N ARG A 50 14.76 -30.92 19.31
CA ARG A 50 14.84 -32.31 18.86
C ARG A 50 16.25 -32.88 18.87
N ALA A 51 17.23 -32.09 18.43
CA ALA A 51 18.62 -32.50 18.36
C ALA A 51 19.23 -32.70 19.75
N ILE A 52 18.82 -31.90 20.75
CA ILE A 52 19.32 -31.95 22.15
C ILE A 52 18.52 -32.95 23.00
N GLY A 53 17.35 -33.42 22.52
CA GLY A 53 16.54 -34.39 23.26
C GLY A 53 15.72 -33.78 24.42
N LEU A 54 15.34 -32.51 24.33
CA LEU A 54 14.52 -31.79 25.32
C LEU A 54 13.06 -32.20 25.21
N PHE A 55 12.63 -33.22 25.94
CA PHE A 55 11.31 -33.84 25.79
C PHE A 55 10.15 -32.88 26.06
N THR A 56 10.22 -32.11 27.15
CA THR A 56 9.17 -31.18 27.55
C THR A 56 9.00 -30.02 26.56
N LEU A 57 10.12 -29.45 26.08
CA LEU A 57 10.12 -28.38 25.11
C LEU A 57 9.60 -28.84 23.74
N ASN A 58 9.99 -30.07 23.37
CA ASN A 58 9.54 -30.68 22.10
C ASN A 58 8.04 -30.93 22.11
N TRP A 59 7.48 -31.47 23.20
CA TRP A 59 6.04 -31.66 23.37
C TRP A 59 5.28 -30.34 23.33
N ALA A 60 5.76 -29.31 24.00
CA ALA A 60 5.16 -27.99 24.01
C ALA A 60 5.17 -27.36 22.61
N LEU A 61 6.29 -27.43 21.88
CA LEU A 61 6.44 -26.90 20.53
C LEU A 61 5.64 -27.70 19.49
N ASP A 62 5.54 -29.02 19.61
CA ASP A 62 4.67 -29.84 18.75
C ASP A 62 3.21 -29.42 18.86
N ASN A 63 2.73 -29.23 20.08
CA ASN A 63 1.35 -28.81 20.32
C ASN A 63 1.08 -27.38 19.85
N PHE A 64 2.05 -26.49 20.02
CA PHE A 64 2.01 -25.10 19.54
C PHE A 64 2.06 -25.03 18.02
N LEU A 65 2.96 -25.77 17.36
CA LEU A 65 3.09 -25.80 15.90
C LEU A 65 1.85 -26.38 15.22
N SER A 66 1.21 -27.39 15.82
CA SER A 66 -0.06 -27.92 15.32
C SER A 66 -1.17 -26.89 15.31
N SER A 67 -1.20 -25.99 16.30
CA SER A 67 -2.18 -24.90 16.39
C SER A 67 -1.80 -23.68 15.56
N ILE A 68 -0.50 -23.46 15.30
CA ILE A 68 0.01 -22.25 14.62
C ILE A 68 -0.45 -22.18 13.16
N ILE A 69 -0.69 -23.33 12.51
CA ILE A 69 -1.20 -23.38 11.13
C ILE A 69 -2.55 -22.68 11.07
N LEU A 70 -3.45 -22.95 12.02
CA LEU A 70 -4.75 -22.28 12.09
C LEU A 70 -4.61 -20.77 12.33
N VAL A 71 -3.69 -20.40 13.23
CA VAL A 71 -3.40 -18.98 13.54
C VAL A 71 -2.82 -18.27 12.31
N ILE A 72 -1.91 -18.90 11.58
CA ILE A 72 -1.34 -18.35 10.34
C ILE A 72 -2.44 -18.16 9.30
N VAL A 73 -3.31 -19.14 9.07
CA VAL A 73 -4.42 -19.02 8.11
C VAL A 73 -5.33 -17.85 8.48
N VAL A 74 -5.63 -17.65 9.77
CA VAL A 74 -6.48 -16.54 10.24
C VAL A 74 -5.76 -15.19 10.07
N ILE A 75 -4.47 -15.10 10.40
CA ILE A 75 -3.69 -13.85 10.26
C ILE A 75 -3.55 -13.47 8.78
N PHE A 76 -3.27 -14.45 7.92
CA PHE A 76 -3.07 -14.22 6.48
C PHE A 76 -4.37 -14.35 5.65
N GLN A 77 -5.53 -14.45 6.30
CA GLN A 77 -6.81 -14.58 5.59
C GLN A 77 -7.03 -13.42 4.60
N SER A 78 -6.71 -12.19 4.99
CA SER A 78 -6.79 -11.01 4.12
C SER A 78 -5.83 -11.09 2.94
N ASP A 79 -4.60 -11.53 3.16
CA ASP A 79 -3.56 -11.61 2.13
C ASP A 79 -3.83 -12.75 1.15
N ILE A 80 -4.30 -13.90 1.64
CA ILE A 80 -4.74 -15.04 0.82
C ILE A 80 -5.95 -14.62 -0.04
N ARG A 81 -6.92 -13.93 0.54
CA ARG A 81 -8.08 -13.41 -0.19
C ARG A 81 -7.65 -12.41 -1.27
N ARG A 82 -6.71 -11.50 -0.95
CA ARG A 82 -6.13 -10.56 -1.92
C ARG A 82 -5.44 -11.29 -3.08
N ALA A 83 -4.56 -12.25 -2.79
CA ALA A 83 -3.86 -13.01 -3.81
C ALA A 83 -4.82 -13.76 -4.74
N LEU A 84 -5.87 -14.39 -4.19
CA LEU A 84 -6.88 -15.10 -4.97
C LEU A 84 -7.73 -14.16 -5.83
N THR A 85 -8.09 -12.98 -5.32
CA THR A 85 -8.84 -11.99 -6.11
C THR A 85 -8.00 -11.38 -7.23
N GLN A 86 -6.70 -11.16 -7.01
CA GLN A 86 -5.79 -10.67 -8.06
C GLN A 86 -5.63 -11.67 -9.21
N VAL A 87 -5.53 -12.96 -8.91
CA VAL A 87 -5.45 -14.02 -9.94
C VAL A 87 -6.77 -14.12 -10.73
N GLY A 88 -7.92 -13.93 -10.05
CA GLY A 88 -9.25 -13.99 -10.69
C GLY A 88 -9.63 -12.76 -11.51
N THR A 89 -8.95 -11.63 -11.32
CA THR A 89 -9.21 -10.35 -12.02
C THR A 89 -8.16 -10.01 -13.06
N ALA A 90 -7.26 -10.95 -13.42
CA ALA A 90 -6.38 -10.78 -14.58
C ALA A 90 -7.25 -10.47 -15.80
N PRO A 91 -7.13 -9.30 -16.45
CA PRO A 91 -8.01 -8.91 -17.54
C PRO A 91 -7.71 -9.79 -18.76
N LEU A 92 -8.55 -10.82 -18.97
CA LEU A 92 -8.56 -11.60 -20.22
C LEU A 92 -9.03 -10.78 -21.43
N PHE A 93 -9.43 -9.52 -21.22
CA PHE A 93 -9.93 -8.63 -22.26
C PHE A 93 -9.24 -7.26 -22.20
N GLY A 94 -8.12 -7.14 -22.92
CA GLY A 94 -7.36 -5.89 -23.11
C GLY A 94 -8.03 -4.85 -24.01
N ALA A 95 -9.35 -4.67 -23.97
CA ALA A 95 -10.08 -3.73 -24.82
C ALA A 95 -10.34 -2.34 -24.20
N ALA A 96 -10.26 -2.18 -22.88
CA ALA A 96 -10.55 -0.93 -22.19
C ALA A 96 -9.38 0.07 -22.11
N GLU A 97 -8.17 -0.35 -22.48
CA GLU A 97 -6.94 0.43 -22.30
C GLU A 97 -6.72 1.52 -23.35
N ARG A 98 -7.51 1.52 -24.43
CA ARG A 98 -7.35 2.47 -25.56
C ARG A 98 -7.94 3.87 -25.33
N LEU A 99 -8.66 4.11 -24.24
CA LEU A 99 -9.29 5.41 -23.91
C LEU A 99 -8.80 5.97 -22.55
N ALA A 100 -7.80 5.38 -21.92
CA ALA A 100 -7.21 5.92 -20.71
C ALA A 100 -6.49 7.23 -21.04
N PRO A 101 -6.76 8.33 -20.33
CA PRO A 101 -6.01 9.57 -20.48
C PRO A 101 -4.53 9.28 -20.22
N ARG A 102 -3.63 10.01 -20.93
CA ARG A 102 -2.20 9.84 -20.69
C ARG A 102 -1.89 10.09 -19.22
N ARG A 103 -1.07 9.29 -18.62
CA ARG A 103 -0.68 9.45 -17.20
C ARG A 103 -0.12 10.85 -16.90
N GLU A 104 0.52 11.45 -17.88
CA GLU A 104 1.06 12.80 -17.78
C GLU A 104 -0.03 13.86 -17.61
N ASP A 105 -1.15 13.73 -18.35
CA ASP A 105 -2.30 14.64 -18.24
C ASP A 105 -2.92 14.57 -16.85
N ILE A 106 -3.02 13.37 -16.28
CA ILE A 106 -3.57 13.13 -14.93
C ILE A 106 -2.71 13.79 -13.85
N ILE A 107 -1.38 13.64 -13.94
CA ILE A 107 -0.45 14.22 -12.98
C ILE A 107 -0.51 15.75 -13.02
N GLU A 108 -0.65 16.31 -14.21
CA GLU A 108 -0.77 17.75 -14.40
C GLU A 108 -2.08 18.27 -13.80
N GLU A 109 -3.22 17.62 -14.09
CA GLU A 109 -4.54 17.95 -13.54
C GLU A 109 -4.56 17.89 -12.01
N VAL A 110 -3.98 16.83 -11.40
CA VAL A 110 -3.89 16.69 -9.95
C VAL A 110 -3.01 17.79 -9.34
N SER A 111 -1.88 18.10 -9.98
CA SER A 111 -0.97 19.12 -9.48
C SER A 111 -1.59 20.50 -9.54
N GLN A 112 -2.27 20.83 -10.64
CA GLN A 112 -2.98 22.10 -10.80
C GLN A 112 -4.15 22.23 -9.80
N ALA A 113 -4.89 21.15 -9.57
CA ALA A 113 -5.95 21.11 -8.58
C ALA A 113 -5.41 21.35 -7.15
N ALA A 114 -4.30 20.69 -6.79
CA ALA A 114 -3.68 20.86 -5.49
C ALA A 114 -3.23 22.31 -5.26
N VAL A 115 -2.62 22.95 -6.28
CA VAL A 115 -2.22 24.36 -6.22
C VAL A 115 -3.45 25.29 -6.07
N ALA A 116 -4.50 25.04 -6.84
CA ALA A 116 -5.72 25.85 -6.77
C ALA A 116 -6.41 25.74 -5.39
N LEU A 117 -6.47 24.53 -4.83
CA LEU A 117 -7.01 24.30 -3.49
C LEU A 117 -6.16 25.01 -2.40
N ALA A 118 -4.85 24.91 -2.50
CA ALA A 118 -3.93 25.57 -1.59
C ALA A 118 -4.07 27.10 -1.60
N GLN A 119 -4.15 27.72 -2.80
CA GLN A 119 -4.39 29.15 -2.97
C GLN A 119 -5.71 29.60 -2.37
N LYS A 120 -6.76 28.78 -2.46
CA LYS A 120 -8.08 29.02 -1.88
C LYS A 120 -8.16 28.66 -0.39
N ARG A 121 -7.09 28.12 0.20
CA ARG A 121 -7.08 27.56 1.56
C ARG A 121 -8.18 26.53 1.79
N VAL A 122 -8.45 25.70 0.80
CA VAL A 122 -9.38 24.58 0.89
C VAL A 122 -8.57 23.31 1.19
N GLY A 123 -8.87 22.69 2.32
CA GLY A 123 -8.21 21.46 2.74
C GLY A 123 -8.60 20.27 1.86
N GLY A 124 -7.63 19.42 1.50
CA GLY A 124 -7.87 18.23 0.68
C GLY A 124 -6.88 17.12 0.98
N LEU A 125 -7.29 15.89 0.68
CA LEU A 125 -6.46 14.71 0.72
C LEU A 125 -6.68 13.88 -0.56
N ILE A 126 -5.66 13.83 -1.41
CA ILE A 126 -5.67 13.07 -2.66
C ILE A 126 -4.72 11.90 -2.51
N VAL A 127 -5.16 10.69 -2.84
CA VAL A 127 -4.34 9.48 -2.75
C VAL A 127 -4.29 8.82 -4.13
N VAL A 128 -3.08 8.63 -4.63
CA VAL A 128 -2.81 7.96 -5.90
C VAL A 128 -2.35 6.54 -5.60
N GLN A 129 -3.14 5.56 -6.03
CA GLN A 129 -2.80 4.14 -5.90
C GLN A 129 -1.65 3.78 -6.85
N ARG A 130 -0.73 2.96 -6.35
CA ARG A 130 0.33 2.33 -7.16
C ARG A 130 0.05 0.82 -7.30
N GLU A 131 0.95 -0.02 -6.80
CA GLU A 131 0.83 -1.49 -6.92
C GLU A 131 -0.11 -2.09 -5.87
N VAL A 132 -0.05 -1.57 -4.63
CA VAL A 132 -0.89 -2.05 -3.53
C VAL A 132 -2.31 -1.50 -3.67
N GLY A 133 -3.31 -2.40 -3.73
CA GLY A 133 -4.70 -2.02 -3.90
C GLY A 133 -5.28 -1.29 -2.67
N LEU A 134 -6.08 -0.25 -2.91
CA LEU A 134 -6.76 0.55 -1.88
C LEU A 134 -8.25 0.20 -1.73
N ASN A 135 -8.69 -0.94 -2.26
CA ASN A 135 -10.11 -1.31 -2.34
C ASN A 135 -10.82 -1.31 -0.98
N GLU A 136 -10.14 -1.74 0.08
CA GLU A 136 -10.68 -1.78 1.44
C GLU A 136 -11.05 -0.40 1.99
N TYR A 137 -10.27 0.64 1.66
CA TYR A 137 -10.54 2.01 2.07
C TYR A 137 -11.64 2.68 1.24
N MET A 138 -11.88 2.16 0.03
CA MET A 138 -12.92 2.68 -0.87
C MET A 138 -14.31 2.09 -0.59
N GLU A 139 -14.40 0.97 0.14
CA GLU A 139 -15.69 0.32 0.46
C GLU A 139 -16.62 1.23 1.26
N ILE A 140 -16.06 2.05 2.14
CA ILE A 140 -16.82 2.99 3.00
C ILE A 140 -17.05 4.32 2.28
N GLY A 141 -16.26 4.61 1.25
CA GLY A 141 -16.33 5.84 0.46
C GLY A 141 -17.50 5.86 -0.53
N THR A 142 -17.64 6.97 -1.22
CA THR A 142 -18.60 7.11 -2.33
C THR A 142 -17.88 6.82 -3.64
N ARG A 143 -18.29 5.79 -4.36
CA ARG A 143 -17.77 5.47 -5.69
C ARG A 143 -18.20 6.53 -6.69
N LEU A 144 -17.26 7.02 -7.50
CA LEU A 144 -17.48 8.08 -8.47
C LEU A 144 -17.18 7.63 -9.90
N ASP A 145 -16.07 6.91 -10.10
CA ASP A 145 -15.59 6.44 -11.42
C ASP A 145 -15.56 7.51 -12.51
N ALA A 146 -14.91 8.64 -12.25
CA ALA A 146 -14.83 9.78 -13.14
C ALA A 146 -13.41 9.97 -13.71
N ARG A 147 -13.29 10.69 -14.85
CA ARG A 147 -12.00 11.16 -15.33
C ARG A 147 -11.41 12.16 -14.34
N VAL A 148 -10.10 12.11 -14.15
CA VAL A 148 -9.41 13.13 -13.37
C VAL A 148 -9.42 14.43 -14.16
N SER A 149 -9.92 15.49 -13.55
CA SER A 149 -9.77 16.86 -14.02
C SER A 149 -9.64 17.79 -12.83
N ARG A 150 -8.98 18.91 -13.03
CA ARG A 150 -8.79 19.94 -12.02
C ARG A 150 -10.14 20.38 -11.42
N GLU A 151 -11.12 20.65 -12.27
CA GLU A 151 -12.44 21.15 -11.86
C GLU A 151 -13.17 20.12 -10.99
N LEU A 152 -13.07 18.83 -11.33
CA LEU A 152 -13.67 17.77 -10.55
C LEU A 152 -13.03 17.70 -9.15
N VAL A 153 -11.71 17.69 -9.07
CA VAL A 153 -10.98 17.61 -7.80
C VAL A 153 -11.29 18.84 -6.92
N GLU A 154 -11.28 20.04 -7.50
CA GLU A 154 -11.66 21.25 -6.78
C GLU A 154 -13.11 21.15 -6.27
N SER A 155 -14.06 20.70 -7.11
CA SER A 155 -15.47 20.57 -6.74
C SER A 155 -15.71 19.55 -5.60
N VAL A 156 -14.95 18.46 -5.57
CA VAL A 156 -15.04 17.47 -4.51
C VAL A 156 -14.69 18.09 -3.15
N PHE A 157 -13.64 18.90 -3.08
CA PHE A 157 -13.16 19.46 -1.81
C PHE A 157 -13.78 20.80 -1.41
N LEU A 158 -14.69 21.35 -2.20
CA LEU A 158 -15.42 22.56 -1.78
C LEU A 158 -16.10 22.35 -0.43
N PRO A 159 -16.06 23.32 0.50
CA PRO A 159 -16.61 23.17 1.86
C PRO A 159 -18.10 22.81 1.91
N HIS A 160 -18.85 23.15 0.87
CA HIS A 160 -20.29 22.82 0.77
C HIS A 160 -20.57 21.50 0.04
N SER A 161 -19.56 20.82 -0.47
CA SER A 161 -19.71 19.54 -1.13
C SER A 161 -20.02 18.44 -0.09
N PRO A 162 -21.06 17.62 -0.27
CA PRO A 162 -21.39 16.55 0.68
C PRO A 162 -20.34 15.42 0.72
N ILE A 163 -19.35 15.45 -0.17
CA ILE A 163 -18.31 14.43 -0.35
C ILE A 163 -16.90 14.96 -0.08
N HIS A 164 -16.77 16.16 0.53
CA HIS A 164 -15.46 16.79 0.77
C HIS A 164 -14.68 16.19 1.95
N ASP A 165 -15.37 15.55 2.90
CA ASP A 165 -14.74 15.03 4.11
C ASP A 165 -14.24 13.61 3.91
N GLY A 166 -12.94 13.48 3.77
CA GLY A 166 -12.23 12.24 3.49
C GLY A 166 -11.24 12.35 2.34
N ALA A 167 -10.71 11.22 1.90
CA ALA A 167 -9.76 11.17 0.80
C ALA A 167 -10.45 10.96 -0.55
N LEU A 168 -9.89 11.59 -1.59
CA LEU A 168 -10.15 11.29 -2.99
C LEU A 168 -9.10 10.27 -3.45
N VAL A 169 -9.56 9.12 -3.95
CA VAL A 169 -8.68 8.03 -4.41
C VAL A 169 -8.66 7.97 -5.92
N ILE A 170 -7.45 8.05 -6.47
CA ILE A 170 -7.17 7.88 -7.90
C ILE A 170 -6.58 6.50 -8.14
N GLN A 171 -7.22 5.72 -8.99
CA GLN A 171 -6.82 4.38 -9.36
C GLN A 171 -6.90 4.22 -10.88
N LYS A 172 -5.86 3.68 -11.49
CA LYS A 172 -5.77 3.48 -12.95
C LYS A 172 -6.12 4.72 -13.77
N GLY A 173 -5.73 5.90 -13.26
CA GLY A 173 -5.94 7.17 -13.94
C GLY A 173 -7.37 7.72 -13.87
N ARG A 174 -8.19 7.24 -12.93
CA ARG A 174 -9.57 7.70 -12.71
C ARG A 174 -9.77 8.02 -11.23
N VAL A 175 -10.62 8.99 -10.95
CA VAL A 175 -11.16 9.19 -9.59
C VAL A 175 -12.14 8.05 -9.33
N THR A 176 -11.70 7.05 -8.60
CA THR A 176 -12.50 5.83 -8.35
C THR A 176 -13.48 6.02 -7.20
N ALA A 177 -13.04 6.70 -6.14
CA ALA A 177 -13.86 6.95 -4.97
C ALA A 177 -13.47 8.27 -4.29
N VAL A 178 -14.40 8.84 -3.58
CA VAL A 178 -14.24 10.03 -2.75
C VAL A 178 -14.81 9.78 -1.37
N ARG A 179 -14.52 10.67 -0.40
CA ARG A 179 -14.97 10.50 0.98
C ARG A 179 -14.47 9.18 1.61
N CYS A 180 -13.28 8.73 1.17
CA CYS A 180 -12.69 7.52 1.70
C CYS A 180 -12.09 7.78 3.09
N LEU A 181 -12.39 6.90 4.04
CA LEU A 181 -11.78 6.92 5.37
C LEU A 181 -10.48 6.11 5.32
N LEU A 182 -9.39 6.75 5.73
CA LEU A 182 -8.06 6.15 5.73
C LEU A 182 -7.59 5.92 7.18
N PRO A 183 -6.69 4.94 7.41
CA PRO A 183 -6.11 4.71 8.72
C PRO A 183 -5.31 5.93 9.17
N LEU A 184 -5.42 6.28 10.43
CA LEU A 184 -4.62 7.34 11.03
C LEU A 184 -3.32 6.75 11.57
N SER A 185 -2.17 7.34 11.22
CA SER A 185 -0.90 6.93 11.79
C SER A 185 -0.91 7.06 13.32
N THR A 186 -0.45 6.02 13.99
CA THR A 186 -0.31 5.95 15.45
C THR A 186 1.10 6.33 15.93
N ASN A 187 1.97 6.80 15.04
CA ASN A 187 3.33 7.17 15.37
C ASN A 187 3.34 8.35 16.38
N PRO A 188 3.91 8.19 17.59
CA PRO A 188 3.91 9.22 18.61
C PRO A 188 4.84 10.40 18.29
N ASN A 189 5.77 10.23 17.35
CA ASN A 189 6.76 11.24 16.98
C ASN A 189 6.26 12.23 15.92
N LEU A 190 5.00 12.13 15.51
CA LEU A 190 4.42 13.06 14.53
C LEU A 190 4.30 14.46 15.10
N ARG A 191 4.51 15.47 14.26
CA ARG A 191 4.36 16.87 14.65
C ARG A 191 2.93 17.14 15.12
N LYS A 192 2.78 17.75 16.29
CA LYS A 192 1.48 18.04 16.91
C LYS A 192 0.59 18.96 16.07
N ILE A 193 1.18 19.74 15.17
CA ILE A 193 0.46 20.66 14.27
C ILE A 193 -0.24 19.94 13.12
N TRP A 194 0.13 18.68 12.83
CA TRP A 194 -0.49 17.92 11.75
C TRP A 194 -1.87 17.43 12.14
N GLY A 195 -2.89 17.91 11.41
CA GLY A 195 -4.27 17.52 11.58
C GLY A 195 -4.57 16.10 11.04
N THR A 196 -5.86 15.77 11.06
CA THR A 196 -6.36 14.43 10.66
C THR A 196 -5.97 14.04 9.24
N ARG A 197 -5.99 14.96 8.26
CA ARG A 197 -5.60 14.70 6.87
C ARG A 197 -4.13 14.30 6.75
N HIS A 198 -3.22 14.94 7.47
CA HIS A 198 -1.81 14.56 7.49
C HIS A 198 -1.62 13.18 8.11
N ARG A 199 -2.27 12.91 9.24
CA ARG A 199 -2.19 11.61 9.91
C ARG A 199 -2.79 10.48 9.07
N ALA A 200 -3.85 10.76 8.31
CA ALA A 200 -4.45 9.82 7.37
C ALA A 200 -3.53 9.54 6.17
N ALA A 201 -2.90 10.59 5.62
CA ALA A 201 -1.92 10.44 4.55
C ALA A 201 -0.71 9.59 4.98
N ILE A 202 -0.19 9.85 6.18
CA ILE A 202 0.90 9.06 6.76
C ILE A 202 0.45 7.61 6.96
N GLY A 203 -0.71 7.39 7.60
CA GLY A 203 -1.21 6.06 7.89
C GLY A 203 -1.39 5.20 6.64
N VAL A 204 -2.04 5.71 5.59
CA VAL A 204 -2.20 4.94 4.35
C VAL A 204 -0.88 4.66 3.66
N THR A 205 0.09 5.59 3.70
CA THR A 205 1.41 5.40 3.09
C THR A 205 2.38 4.57 3.93
N GLU A 206 2.12 4.38 5.23
CA GLU A 206 2.81 3.40 6.08
C GLU A 206 2.35 1.97 5.77
N GLU A 207 1.09 1.78 5.36
CA GLU A 207 0.48 0.46 5.10
C GLU A 207 0.55 0.05 3.63
N THR A 208 0.71 1.02 2.72
CA THR A 208 0.72 0.80 1.27
C THR A 208 1.85 1.56 0.59
N ASP A 209 2.05 1.31 -0.69
CA ASP A 209 2.98 2.06 -1.53
C ASP A 209 2.34 3.29 -2.20
N ALA A 210 1.13 3.66 -1.78
CA ALA A 210 0.41 4.79 -2.34
C ALA A 210 1.16 6.11 -2.12
N VAL A 211 0.87 7.08 -2.97
CA VAL A 211 1.34 8.47 -2.85
C VAL A 211 0.18 9.32 -2.39
N ALA A 212 0.34 10.06 -1.30
CA ALA A 212 -0.68 10.95 -0.78
C ALA A 212 -0.26 12.43 -0.88
N ILE A 213 -1.21 13.27 -1.28
CA ILE A 213 -1.05 14.71 -1.40
C ILE A 213 -2.00 15.35 -0.40
N VAL A 214 -1.45 16.10 0.54
CA VAL A 214 -2.24 16.81 1.56
C VAL A 214 -2.22 18.29 1.26
N ILE A 215 -3.38 18.90 1.23
CA ILE A 215 -3.56 20.35 1.12
C ILE A 215 -4.03 20.87 2.47
N SER A 216 -3.24 21.78 3.08
CA SER A 216 -3.54 22.38 4.36
C SER A 216 -4.49 23.57 4.20
N GLU A 217 -5.64 23.52 4.87
CA GLU A 217 -6.58 24.65 4.91
C GLU A 217 -6.08 25.80 5.78
N GLN A 218 -5.26 25.51 6.79
CA GLN A 218 -4.75 26.50 7.71
C GLN A 218 -3.60 27.31 7.10
N GLU A 219 -2.63 26.60 6.52
CA GLU A 219 -1.41 27.19 5.99
C GLU A 219 -1.50 27.52 4.50
N GLY A 220 -2.40 26.86 3.75
CA GLY A 220 -2.48 26.98 2.30
C GLY A 220 -1.27 26.34 1.61
N THR A 221 -0.68 25.32 2.22
CA THR A 221 0.50 24.61 1.74
C THR A 221 0.15 23.23 1.21
N ILE A 222 1.01 22.68 0.36
CA ILE A 222 0.90 21.34 -0.16
C ILE A 222 2.00 20.49 0.48
N ALA A 223 1.64 19.30 0.96
CA ALA A 223 2.57 18.28 1.41
C ALA A 223 2.43 17.01 0.61
N LEU A 224 3.55 16.40 0.25
CA LEU A 224 3.63 15.09 -0.40
C LEU A 224 4.05 14.05 0.62
N VAL A 225 3.33 12.93 0.68
CA VAL A 225 3.58 11.86 1.66
C VAL A 225 3.81 10.54 0.92
N VAL A 226 4.94 9.90 1.21
CA VAL A 226 5.35 8.62 0.61
C VAL A 226 6.04 7.77 1.68
N GLY A 227 5.60 6.53 1.85
CA GLY A 227 6.21 5.61 2.83
C GLY A 227 6.26 6.16 4.26
N GLY A 228 5.23 6.91 4.67
CA GLY A 228 5.17 7.56 5.97
C GLY A 228 5.99 8.85 6.12
N ASN A 229 6.76 9.23 5.09
CA ASN A 229 7.58 10.45 5.11
C ASN A 229 6.84 11.62 4.48
N VAL A 230 6.86 12.77 5.16
CA VAL A 230 6.17 13.99 4.74
C VAL A 230 7.18 15.00 4.19
N THR A 231 6.99 15.44 2.96
CA THR A 231 7.70 16.58 2.36
C THR A 231 6.74 17.76 2.34
N GLU A 232 6.97 18.76 3.17
CA GLU A 232 6.13 19.96 3.29
C GLU A 232 6.51 21.04 2.27
N ASN A 233 5.60 21.98 2.04
CA ASN A 233 5.79 23.17 1.21
C ASN A 233 6.21 22.85 -0.24
N VAL A 234 5.60 21.82 -0.83
CA VAL A 234 5.86 21.44 -2.21
C VAL A 234 5.13 22.41 -3.14
N ASP A 235 5.87 23.03 -4.07
CA ASP A 235 5.25 23.85 -5.11
C ASP A 235 4.70 22.96 -6.26
N GLY A 236 3.87 23.55 -7.14
CA GLY A 236 3.20 22.81 -8.21
C GLY A 236 4.15 22.14 -9.20
N THR A 237 5.31 22.74 -9.48
CA THR A 237 6.31 22.22 -10.42
C THR A 237 7.05 21.03 -9.82
N THR A 238 7.45 21.16 -8.57
CA THR A 238 8.09 20.08 -7.79
C THR A 238 7.11 18.93 -7.56
N LEU A 239 5.83 19.22 -7.24
CA LEU A 239 4.79 18.21 -7.10
C LEU A 239 4.60 17.41 -8.39
N CYS A 240 4.48 18.09 -9.53
CA CYS A 240 4.31 17.45 -10.83
C CYS A 240 5.51 16.56 -11.19
N ALA A 241 6.75 17.03 -10.94
CA ALA A 241 7.96 16.25 -11.18
C ALA A 241 8.02 15.01 -10.27
N ALA A 242 7.78 15.18 -8.97
CA ALA A 242 7.78 14.07 -8.01
C ALA A 242 6.71 13.02 -8.33
N LEU A 243 5.50 13.43 -8.71
CA LEU A 243 4.44 12.51 -9.11
C LEU A 243 4.79 11.73 -10.38
N ARG A 244 5.46 12.36 -11.36
CA ARG A 244 5.93 11.67 -12.58
C ARG A 244 6.91 10.55 -12.25
N ASP A 245 7.83 10.79 -11.35
CA ASP A 245 8.84 9.80 -10.97
C ASP A 245 8.22 8.67 -10.13
N LEU A 246 7.38 9.00 -9.16
CA LEU A 246 6.75 8.06 -8.23
C LEU A 246 5.69 7.17 -8.90
N VAL A 247 4.95 7.67 -9.87
CA VAL A 247 3.87 6.92 -10.56
C VAL A 247 4.39 6.14 -11.78
N ARG A 248 5.62 6.42 -12.25
CA ARG A 248 6.30 5.65 -13.31
C ARG A 248 6.91 4.35 -12.81
N SER A 249 7.34 4.31 -11.56
CA SER A 249 7.96 3.13 -10.93
C SER A 249 6.89 2.18 -10.40
#